data_8de519b02751891f1e640de6235585d4
#
_entry.id   8de519b02751891f1e640de6235585d4
#
_cell.length_a   1.000
_cell.length_b   1.000
_cell.length_c   1.000
_cell.angle_alpha   90.00
_cell.angle_beta   90.00
_cell.angle_gamma   90.00
#
_symmetry.space_group_name_H-M   'P 1'
#
loop_
_entity.id
_entity.type
_entity.pdbx_description
1 polymer ?
#
loop_
_entity_poly.entity_id
_entity_poly.type
_entity_poly.pdbx_seq_one_letter_code
_entity_poly.pdbx_strand_id
1 'polypeptide(L)'
;VSKSLGVGTHGSTYGGNPLACSIAEAVIDIVNTPEVLAGVNAKFDRFKAGLDAINARVPFCEEIRGKGLLIGCALNETYKGQAGKFLGAAQARGLMVLIAGPNVIRMAPSLLIPDADIDAGLAILEAAVRDIVEA
;
A
#
# COMPACT_ATOMS: atom_id res chain seq x y z
N VAL A 1 -25.10 -4.61 -16.02
CA VAL A 1 -24.37 -5.06 -14.82
C VAL A 1 -24.66 -6.53 -14.54
N SER A 2 -25.91 -7.00 -14.49
CA SER A 2 -26.27 -8.40 -14.17
C SER A 2 -25.67 -9.43 -15.13
N LYS A 3 -25.44 -9.11 -16.40
CA LYS A 3 -24.83 -10.00 -17.39
C LYS A 3 -23.32 -10.22 -17.18
N SER A 4 -22.66 -9.32 -16.44
CA SER A 4 -21.22 -9.39 -16.15
C SER A 4 -20.92 -10.08 -14.81
N LEU A 5 -21.94 -10.31 -13.98
CA LEU A 5 -21.84 -10.94 -12.67
C LEU A 5 -22.55 -12.29 -12.72
N GLY A 6 -21.85 -13.30 -13.25
CA GLY A 6 -22.36 -14.67 -13.33
C GLY A 6 -22.21 -15.45 -12.02
N VAL A 7 -22.74 -16.68 -12.01
CA VAL A 7 -22.58 -17.59 -10.86
C VAL A 7 -21.08 -17.83 -10.57
N GLY A 8 -20.67 -17.66 -9.31
CA GLY A 8 -19.30 -17.89 -8.84
C GLY A 8 -18.34 -16.70 -8.99
N THR A 9 -18.78 -15.55 -9.51
CA THR A 9 -17.88 -14.39 -9.72
C THR A 9 -17.66 -13.54 -8.46
N HIS A 10 -18.62 -13.44 -7.55
CA HIS A 10 -18.58 -12.60 -6.35
C HIS A 10 -19.26 -13.26 -5.15
N GLY A 11 -18.94 -14.51 -4.89
CA GLY A 11 -19.42 -15.21 -3.72
C GLY A 11 -18.47 -15.10 -2.54
N SER A 12 -18.97 -14.93 -1.31
CA SER A 12 -18.20 -15.11 -0.08
C SER A 12 -19.07 -15.74 1.00
N THR A 13 -18.45 -16.56 1.86
CA THR A 13 -19.17 -17.22 2.97
C THR A 13 -19.69 -16.22 4.00
N TYR A 14 -18.98 -15.12 4.22
CA TYR A 14 -19.29 -14.13 5.26
C TYR A 14 -19.92 -12.85 4.71
N GLY A 15 -19.97 -12.65 3.40
CA GLY A 15 -20.52 -11.45 2.78
C GLY A 15 -22.00 -11.28 3.11
N GLY A 16 -22.38 -10.08 3.55
CA GLY A 16 -23.77 -9.74 3.85
C GLY A 16 -24.30 -10.23 5.20
N ASN A 17 -23.47 -10.82 6.07
CA ASN A 17 -23.93 -11.15 7.41
C ASN A 17 -24.16 -9.87 8.26
N PRO A 18 -25.09 -9.87 9.25
CA PRO A 18 -25.45 -8.65 9.98
C PRO A 18 -24.29 -7.97 10.69
N LEU A 19 -23.36 -8.73 11.28
CA LEU A 19 -22.19 -8.18 11.96
C LEU A 19 -21.28 -7.45 10.97
N ALA A 20 -20.96 -8.08 9.85
CA ALA A 20 -20.11 -7.45 8.83
C ALA A 20 -20.76 -6.20 8.23
N CYS A 21 -22.09 -6.21 8.03
CA CYS A 21 -22.83 -5.04 7.54
C CYS A 21 -22.79 -3.89 8.54
N SER A 22 -23.02 -4.15 9.83
CA SER A 22 -22.95 -3.12 10.88
C SER A 22 -21.54 -2.52 11.02
N ILE A 23 -20.49 -3.35 10.93
CA ILE A 23 -19.11 -2.86 10.94
C ILE A 23 -18.83 -2.01 9.70
N ALA A 24 -19.29 -2.46 8.52
CA ALA A 24 -19.08 -1.70 7.27
C ALA A 24 -19.78 -0.32 7.32
N GLU A 25 -20.99 -0.24 7.86
CA GLU A 25 -21.73 1.00 8.06
C GLU A 25 -20.92 1.95 8.96
N ALA A 26 -20.49 1.49 10.13
CA ALA A 26 -19.67 2.29 11.05
C ALA A 26 -18.35 2.75 10.41
N VAL A 27 -17.69 1.91 9.63
CA VAL A 27 -16.46 2.29 8.91
C VAL A 27 -16.75 3.35 7.84
N ILE A 28 -17.85 3.24 7.10
CA ILE A 28 -18.24 4.25 6.11
C ILE A 28 -18.49 5.60 6.79
N ASP A 29 -19.16 5.63 7.93
CA ASP A 29 -19.41 6.87 8.68
C ASP A 29 -18.11 7.55 9.13
N ILE A 30 -17.09 6.77 9.49
CA ILE A 30 -15.76 7.28 9.87
C ILE A 30 -14.99 7.81 8.66
N VAL A 31 -14.95 7.07 7.55
CA VAL A 31 -14.06 7.39 6.44
C VAL A 31 -14.68 8.34 5.41
N ASN A 32 -16.00 8.35 5.29
CA ASN A 32 -16.71 9.18 4.31
C ASN A 32 -17.01 10.59 4.85
N THR A 33 -16.01 11.23 5.43
CA THR A 33 -16.08 12.62 5.86
C THR A 33 -15.21 13.51 4.98
N PRO A 34 -15.57 14.80 4.79
CA PRO A 34 -14.77 15.72 3.98
C PRO A 34 -13.31 15.80 4.44
N GLU A 35 -13.06 15.78 5.74
CA GLU A 35 -11.75 15.87 6.36
C GLU A 35 -10.88 14.67 6.02
N VAL A 36 -11.43 13.46 6.17
CA VAL A 36 -10.70 12.22 5.85
C VAL A 36 -10.41 12.15 4.35
N LEU A 37 -11.42 12.41 3.50
CA LEU A 37 -11.26 12.36 2.05
C LEU A 37 -10.26 13.40 1.53
N ALA A 38 -10.26 14.62 2.06
CA ALA A 38 -9.26 15.64 1.72
C ALA A 38 -7.85 15.22 2.21
N GLY A 39 -7.76 14.68 3.43
CA GLY A 39 -6.51 14.23 4.04
C GLY A 39 -5.83 13.08 3.28
N VAL A 40 -6.59 12.23 2.60
CA VAL A 40 -6.05 11.10 1.82
C VAL A 40 -5.07 11.55 0.74
N ASN A 41 -5.37 12.64 0.03
CA ASN A 41 -4.48 13.14 -1.01
C ASN A 41 -3.18 13.72 -0.42
N ALA A 42 -3.27 14.48 0.67
CA ALA A 42 -2.08 15.00 1.35
C ALA A 42 -1.16 13.87 1.86
N LYS A 43 -1.74 12.81 2.41
CA LYS A 43 -1.00 11.61 2.83
C LYS A 43 -0.36 10.89 1.65
N PHE A 44 -1.06 10.77 0.52
CA PHE A 44 -0.47 10.22 -0.70
C PHE A 44 0.75 11.03 -1.16
N ASP A 45 0.64 12.36 -1.19
CA ASP A 45 1.74 13.25 -1.58
C ASP A 45 2.93 13.09 -0.64
N ARG A 46 2.69 12.94 0.67
CA ARG A 46 3.74 12.67 1.66
C ARG A 46 4.44 11.32 1.40
N PHE A 47 3.68 10.25 1.18
CA PHE A 47 4.23 8.93 0.79
C PHE A 47 5.05 9.05 -0.48
N LYS A 48 4.50 9.69 -1.51
CA LYS A 48 5.17 9.83 -2.80
C LYS A 48 6.48 10.59 -2.66
N ALA A 49 6.49 11.73 -1.97
CA ALA A 49 7.70 12.51 -1.74
C ALA A 49 8.78 11.72 -0.99
N GLY A 50 8.39 10.96 0.04
CA GLY A 50 9.31 10.09 0.78
C GLY A 50 9.87 8.96 -0.07
N LEU A 51 9.03 8.29 -0.85
CA LEU A 51 9.45 7.22 -1.77
C LEU A 51 10.36 7.74 -2.89
N ASP A 52 10.04 8.90 -3.48
CA ASP A 52 10.90 9.57 -4.48
C ASP A 52 12.28 9.90 -3.87
N ALA A 53 12.31 10.40 -2.63
CA ALA A 53 13.56 10.69 -1.92
C ALA A 53 14.38 9.44 -1.61
N ILE A 54 13.74 8.32 -1.24
CA ILE A 54 14.40 7.02 -1.06
C ILE A 54 14.97 6.55 -2.40
N ASN A 55 14.17 6.57 -3.45
CA ASN A 55 14.58 6.10 -4.78
C ASN A 55 15.71 6.94 -5.37
N ALA A 56 15.78 8.25 -5.06
CA ALA A 56 16.89 9.10 -5.45
C ALA A 56 18.23 8.73 -4.77
N ARG A 57 18.16 8.24 -3.52
CA ARG A 57 19.36 7.80 -2.77
C ARG A 57 19.74 6.36 -3.07
N VAL A 58 18.75 5.49 -3.21
CA VAL A 58 18.92 4.05 -3.42
C VAL A 58 17.94 3.62 -4.52
N PRO A 59 18.35 3.67 -5.79
CA PRO A 59 17.46 3.38 -6.91
C PRO A 59 16.97 1.93 -6.92
N PHE A 60 15.68 1.71 -6.66
CA PHE A 60 15.06 0.38 -6.64
C PHE A 60 13.79 0.27 -7.50
N CYS A 61 13.13 1.38 -7.80
CA CYS A 61 11.91 1.38 -8.61
C CYS A 61 12.02 2.32 -9.82
N GLU A 62 11.26 2.01 -10.85
CA GLU A 62 11.13 2.83 -12.07
C GLU A 62 9.93 3.77 -12.01
N GLU A 63 8.88 3.37 -11.27
CA GLU A 63 7.65 4.14 -11.17
C GLU A 63 7.02 4.02 -9.79
N ILE A 64 6.61 5.16 -9.22
CA ILE A 64 5.78 5.24 -8.03
C ILE A 64 4.42 5.76 -8.45
N ARG A 65 3.38 4.94 -8.30
CA ARG A 65 2.03 5.23 -8.75
C ARG A 65 0.99 4.88 -7.68
N GLY A 66 -0.17 5.52 -7.75
CA GLY A 66 -1.26 5.20 -6.84
C GLY A 66 -2.48 6.09 -7.03
N LYS A 67 -3.55 5.73 -6.33
CA LYS A 67 -4.73 6.56 -6.17
C LYS A 67 -5.09 6.53 -4.68
N GLY A 68 -5.09 7.71 -4.04
CA GLY A 68 -5.18 7.78 -2.59
C GLY A 68 -4.09 6.93 -1.94
N LEU A 69 -4.42 6.17 -0.90
CA LEU A 69 -3.45 5.33 -0.18
C LEU A 69 -3.31 3.89 -0.73
N LEU A 70 -3.74 3.63 -1.95
CA LEU A 70 -3.34 2.43 -2.68
C LEU A 70 -2.13 2.78 -3.54
N ILE A 71 -0.95 2.45 -3.06
CA ILE A 71 0.33 2.89 -3.61
C ILE A 71 1.13 1.69 -4.10
N GLY A 72 1.73 1.80 -5.27
CA GLY A 72 2.60 0.78 -5.86
C GLY A 72 3.93 1.37 -6.28
N CYS A 73 5.02 0.70 -5.90
CA CYS A 73 6.36 0.96 -6.39
C CYS A 73 6.71 -0.17 -7.38
N ALA A 74 6.71 0.13 -8.67
CA ALA A 74 7.15 -0.80 -9.70
C ALA A 74 8.68 -0.89 -9.65
N LEU A 75 9.21 -2.08 -9.45
CA LEU A 75 10.66 -2.32 -9.39
C LEU A 75 11.28 -2.05 -10.77
N ASN A 76 12.48 -1.48 -10.77
CA ASN A 76 13.25 -1.27 -11.98
C ASN A 76 13.76 -2.61 -12.56
N GLU A 77 14.33 -2.59 -13.76
CA GLU A 77 14.80 -3.79 -14.45
C GLU A 77 15.83 -4.62 -13.64
N THR A 78 16.64 -3.98 -12.79
CA THR A 78 17.63 -4.66 -11.94
C THR A 78 16.97 -5.60 -10.93
N TYR A 79 15.80 -5.19 -10.39
CA TYR A 79 15.10 -5.93 -9.34
C TYR A 79 13.81 -6.58 -9.82
N LYS A 80 13.60 -6.66 -11.13
CA LYS A 80 12.45 -7.32 -11.73
C LYS A 80 12.31 -8.75 -11.24
N GLY A 81 11.09 -9.13 -10.85
CA GLY A 81 10.81 -10.47 -10.28
C GLY A 81 11.16 -10.62 -8.80
N GLN A 82 11.69 -9.59 -8.15
CA GLN A 82 12.24 -9.71 -6.80
C GLN A 82 11.40 -9.03 -5.71
N ALA A 83 10.15 -8.64 -5.98
CA ALA A 83 9.28 -7.97 -4.98
C ALA A 83 9.16 -8.76 -3.67
N GLY A 84 9.22 -10.11 -3.72
CA GLY A 84 9.23 -10.96 -2.54
C GLY A 84 10.45 -10.77 -1.63
N LYS A 85 11.62 -10.41 -2.18
CA LYS A 85 12.81 -10.11 -1.36
C LYS A 85 12.62 -8.82 -0.56
N PHE A 86 12.09 -7.78 -1.21
CA PHE A 86 11.77 -6.50 -0.54
C PHE A 86 10.69 -6.68 0.53
N LEU A 87 9.67 -7.51 0.27
CA LEU A 87 8.68 -7.90 1.26
C LEU A 87 9.34 -8.54 2.49
N GLY A 88 10.21 -9.53 2.27
CA GLY A 88 10.92 -10.24 3.35
C GLY A 88 11.83 -9.31 4.17
N ALA A 89 12.58 -8.42 3.51
CA ALA A 89 13.44 -7.45 4.19
C ALA A 89 12.62 -6.44 5.01
N ALA A 90 11.50 -5.94 4.49
CA ALA A 90 10.59 -5.06 5.21
C ALA A 90 9.99 -5.77 6.44
N GLN A 91 9.53 -7.00 6.26
CA GLN A 91 8.95 -7.82 7.32
C GLN A 91 9.96 -8.12 8.43
N ALA A 92 11.22 -8.42 8.09
CA ALA A 92 12.29 -8.65 9.07
C ALA A 92 12.57 -7.39 9.93
N ARG A 93 12.24 -6.21 9.42
CA ARG A 93 12.35 -4.92 10.13
C ARG A 93 11.05 -4.46 10.79
N GLY A 94 10.01 -5.32 10.81
CA GLY A 94 8.72 -5.03 11.44
C GLY A 94 7.78 -4.17 10.59
N LEU A 95 8.07 -3.95 9.30
CA LEU A 95 7.21 -3.20 8.40
C LEU A 95 6.37 -4.16 7.55
N MET A 96 5.04 -4.01 7.64
CA MET A 96 4.11 -4.75 6.80
C MET A 96 3.89 -3.99 5.48
N VAL A 97 4.39 -4.56 4.40
CA VAL A 97 4.05 -4.18 3.02
C VAL A 97 3.41 -5.37 2.31
N LEU A 98 2.89 -5.15 1.14
CA LEU A 98 2.31 -6.19 0.28
C LEU A 98 3.07 -6.22 -1.05
N ILE A 99 2.74 -7.19 -1.88
CA ILE A 99 3.20 -7.22 -3.27
C ILE A 99 2.00 -7.34 -4.22
N ALA A 100 2.15 -6.80 -5.43
CA ALA A 100 1.19 -6.97 -6.51
C ALA A 100 1.93 -7.60 -7.70
N GLY A 101 1.84 -8.92 -7.77
CA GLY A 101 2.67 -9.71 -8.68
C GLY A 101 4.17 -9.67 -8.28
N PRO A 102 5.06 -10.13 -9.16
CA PRO A 102 6.48 -10.27 -8.83
C PRO A 102 7.26 -8.95 -8.87
N ASN A 103 6.68 -7.87 -9.41
CA ASN A 103 7.40 -6.65 -9.76
C ASN A 103 6.97 -5.40 -8.99
N VAL A 104 5.97 -5.48 -8.12
CA VAL A 104 5.43 -4.28 -7.45
C VAL A 104 5.38 -4.47 -5.95
N ILE A 105 6.04 -3.57 -5.22
CA ILE A 105 5.83 -3.40 -3.78
C ILE A 105 4.59 -2.55 -3.60
N ARG A 106 3.61 -3.03 -2.84
CA ARG A 106 2.33 -2.36 -2.63
C ARG A 106 2.15 -1.95 -1.18
N MET A 107 1.68 -0.74 -0.98
CA MET A 107 1.25 -0.21 0.32
C MET A 107 -0.23 0.14 0.26
N ALA A 108 -0.96 -0.23 1.31
CA ALA A 108 -2.38 0.07 1.46
C ALA A 108 -2.68 0.31 2.95
N PRO A 109 -2.15 1.40 3.53
CA PRO A 109 -2.37 1.71 4.94
C PRO A 109 -3.80 2.21 5.18
N SER A 110 -4.17 2.33 6.46
CA SER A 110 -5.42 2.96 6.87
C SER A 110 -5.52 4.39 6.32
N LEU A 111 -6.72 4.82 5.91
CA LEU A 111 -6.99 6.20 5.52
C LEU A 111 -6.77 7.19 6.68
N LEU A 112 -6.79 6.69 7.92
CA LEU A 112 -6.57 7.46 9.15
C LEU A 112 -5.12 7.40 9.65
N ILE A 113 -4.18 6.80 8.88
CA ILE A 113 -2.79 6.68 9.31
C ILE A 113 -2.22 8.05 9.73
N PRO A 114 -1.57 8.17 10.91
CA PRO A 114 -0.89 9.39 11.32
C PRO A 114 0.33 9.70 10.42
N ASP A 115 0.64 10.97 10.22
CA ASP A 115 1.81 11.38 9.46
C ASP A 115 3.13 10.84 10.04
N ALA A 116 3.22 10.78 11.37
CA ALA A 116 4.39 10.23 12.06
C ALA A 116 4.62 8.74 11.72
N ASP A 117 3.54 7.96 11.56
CA ASP A 117 3.63 6.55 11.19
C ASP A 117 4.02 6.38 9.71
N ILE A 118 3.61 7.33 8.85
CA ILE A 118 4.08 7.38 7.45
C ILE A 118 5.60 7.58 7.43
N ASP A 119 6.11 8.55 8.15
CA ASP A 119 7.54 8.86 8.20
C ASP A 119 8.35 7.70 8.78
N ALA A 120 7.88 7.11 9.87
CA ALA A 120 8.51 5.93 10.48
C ALA A 120 8.52 4.74 9.52
N GLY A 121 7.41 4.47 8.85
CA GLY A 121 7.31 3.41 7.85
C GLY A 121 8.25 3.62 6.66
N LEU A 122 8.37 4.85 6.17
CA LEU A 122 9.29 5.21 5.10
C LEU A 122 10.76 5.01 5.51
N ALA A 123 11.13 5.36 6.74
CA ALA A 123 12.49 5.15 7.26
C ALA A 123 12.83 3.65 7.36
N ILE A 124 11.88 2.82 7.83
CA ILE A 124 12.07 1.36 7.86
C ILE A 124 12.14 0.78 6.45
N LEU A 125 11.32 1.28 5.53
CA LEU A 125 11.36 0.85 4.13
C LEU A 125 12.70 1.18 3.47
N GLU A 126 13.25 2.39 3.70
CA GLU A 126 14.57 2.75 3.19
C GLU A 126 15.65 1.78 3.68
N ALA A 127 15.65 1.44 4.97
CA ALA A 127 16.59 0.49 5.52
C ALA A 127 16.43 -0.92 4.90
N ALA A 128 15.19 -1.37 4.67
CA ALA A 128 14.92 -2.64 4.01
C ALA A 128 15.35 -2.65 2.53
N VAL A 129 15.17 -1.53 1.83
CA VAL A 129 15.64 -1.38 0.43
C VAL A 129 17.16 -1.44 0.37
N ARG A 130 17.87 -0.77 1.30
CA ARG A 130 19.34 -0.83 1.38
C ARG A 130 19.86 -2.24 1.59
N ASP A 131 19.24 -3.04 2.43
CA ASP A 131 19.61 -4.44 2.64
C ASP A 131 19.62 -5.26 1.35
N ILE A 132 18.80 -4.89 0.37
CA ILE A 132 18.70 -5.60 -0.92
C ILE A 132 19.63 -5.00 -1.98
N VAL A 133 19.77 -3.66 -1.99
CA VAL A 133 20.51 -2.94 -3.04
C VAL A 133 22.01 -2.94 -2.78
N GLU A 134 22.41 -2.93 -1.50
CA GLU A 134 23.81 -2.87 -1.07
C GLU A 134 24.39 -4.25 -0.73
N ALA A 135 23.61 -5.34 -0.90
CA ALA A 135 24.05 -6.72 -0.67
C ALA A 135 24.75 -7.29 -1.92
#